data_cc764c0e82965d726ddca7f148a7e3d2
#
_entry.id   cc764c0e82965d726ddca7f148a7e3d2
#
_cell.length_a   1.000
_cell.length_b   1.000
_cell.length_c   1.000
_cell.angle_alpha   90.00
_cell.angle_beta   90.00
_cell.angle_gamma   90.00
#
_symmetry.space_group_name_H-M   'P 1'
#
loop_
_entity.id
_entity.type
_entity.pdbx_description
1 polymer ?
#
loop_
_entity_poly.entity_id
_entity_poly.type
_entity_poly.pdbx_seq_one_letter_code
_entity_poly.pdbx_strand_id
1 'polypeptide(L)'
;MFSSNDTPAEEFAYADELGAIINLDDFTHIDFLEETIGHIPETISCRYNPGGVFELSNGIMDNPGDSKYGMTKDQLIEAFKILKDKGAKHFGVHAFLASNTVTNEYYPKLAGELFELIVELKEKTGCDIRFVNLSGGVGIPYTPDKEPNDIAVIGEGVHKKFDEILVPAGLGDVSIYTEMGRFMLGPYGCLVTKAIHEKHIYKEYIGVDACAANLMRPAIYGAYHHITVLGKENAPCDHVYDVTGSLCENCDKFAVDRKLPEIDMGDYLVIHDTGAHGFSMGYNYNGRLRSAELLLKEDGSVKMIRRAETPKDYFATFDFCDILKNVRNV
;
A
#
# COMPACT_ATOMS: atom_id res chain seq x y z
N MET A 1 4.70 4.26 14.18
CA MET A 1 5.51 3.04 14.01
C MET A 1 6.22 3.13 12.67
N PHE A 2 7.50 2.81 12.63
CA PHE A 2 8.32 2.74 11.43
C PHE A 2 8.54 1.28 11.06
N SER A 3 8.10 0.88 9.88
CA SER A 3 8.21 -0.48 9.36
C SER A 3 8.74 -0.43 7.93
N SER A 4 9.95 -0.93 7.72
CA SER A 4 10.65 -0.94 6.45
C SER A 4 11.38 -2.28 6.29
N ASN A 5 11.83 -2.59 5.07
CA ASN A 5 12.65 -3.77 4.78
C ASN A 5 13.99 -3.28 4.26
N ASP A 6 15.04 -4.08 4.36
CA ASP A 6 16.36 -3.68 3.85
C ASP A 6 16.72 -2.23 4.21
N THR A 7 16.46 -1.86 5.48
CA THR A 7 16.42 -0.47 5.96
C THR A 7 17.84 0.12 6.01
N PRO A 8 18.11 1.27 5.34
CA PRO A 8 19.39 1.94 5.45
C PRO A 8 19.59 2.60 6.82
N ALA A 9 20.87 2.81 7.19
CA ALA A 9 21.25 3.33 8.50
C ALA A 9 20.60 4.69 8.82
N GLU A 10 20.58 5.61 7.84
CA GLU A 10 20.00 6.94 8.01
C GLU A 10 18.49 6.94 8.31
N GLU A 11 17.77 5.93 7.83
CA GLU A 11 16.34 5.79 8.12
C GLU A 11 16.11 5.27 9.54
N PHE A 12 16.92 4.33 10.03
CA PHE A 12 16.87 3.91 11.42
C PHE A 12 17.22 5.05 12.37
N ALA A 13 18.28 5.80 12.07
CA ALA A 13 18.68 6.95 12.88
C ALA A 13 17.57 8.01 12.93
N TYR A 14 16.91 8.29 11.80
CA TYR A 14 15.83 9.26 11.75
C TYR A 14 14.56 8.76 12.46
N ALA A 15 14.24 7.47 12.35
CA ALA A 15 13.13 6.88 13.07
C ALA A 15 13.32 6.96 14.60
N ASP A 16 14.53 6.74 15.08
CA ASP A 16 14.89 6.88 16.49
C ASP A 16 14.81 8.35 16.95
N GLU A 17 15.34 9.29 16.17
CA GLU A 17 15.23 10.74 16.45
C GLU A 17 13.77 11.20 16.59
N LEU A 18 12.88 10.65 15.77
CA LEU A 18 11.44 10.92 15.83
C LEU A 18 10.72 10.24 16.99
N GLY A 19 11.38 9.38 17.76
CA GLY A 19 10.77 8.54 18.79
C GLY A 19 9.76 7.53 18.22
N ALA A 20 9.95 7.09 16.97
CA ALA A 20 9.07 6.10 16.35
C ALA A 20 9.32 4.72 16.94
N ILE A 21 8.26 3.91 17.09
CA ILE A 21 8.43 2.48 17.35
C ILE A 21 9.03 1.85 16.10
N ILE A 22 10.24 1.31 16.20
CA ILE A 22 10.94 0.62 15.10
C ILE A 22 10.47 -0.83 15.04
N ASN A 23 10.09 -1.29 13.86
CA ASN A 23 9.74 -2.68 13.56
C ASN A 23 10.86 -3.32 12.74
N LEU A 24 11.55 -4.29 13.31
CA LEU A 24 12.63 -5.01 12.64
C LEU A 24 12.04 -6.07 11.70
N ASP A 25 12.39 -5.99 10.43
CA ASP A 25 11.94 -6.92 9.41
C ASP A 25 12.75 -8.23 9.42
N ASP A 26 14.03 -8.16 9.76
CA ASP A 26 14.94 -9.32 9.76
C ASP A 26 15.78 -9.41 11.03
N PHE A 27 16.24 -10.63 11.34
CA PHE A 27 17.06 -10.93 12.51
C PHE A 27 18.39 -10.17 12.51
N THR A 28 18.99 -9.99 11.33
CA THR A 28 20.27 -9.28 11.16
C THR A 28 20.15 -7.78 11.43
N HIS A 29 18.93 -7.23 11.39
CA HIS A 29 18.69 -5.83 11.70
C HIS A 29 18.95 -5.49 13.17
N ILE A 30 19.02 -6.45 14.09
CA ILE A 30 19.24 -6.18 15.52
C ILE A 30 20.61 -5.54 15.73
N ASP A 31 21.68 -6.20 15.29
CA ASP A 31 23.03 -5.68 15.43
C ASP A 31 23.24 -4.42 14.58
N PHE A 32 22.68 -4.40 13.35
CA PHE A 32 22.77 -3.24 12.48
C PHE A 32 22.08 -1.99 13.08
N LEU A 33 20.95 -2.15 13.75
CA LEU A 33 20.29 -1.06 14.46
C LEU A 33 21.15 -0.55 15.60
N GLU A 34 21.64 -1.46 16.47
CA GLU A 34 22.49 -1.08 17.61
C GLU A 34 23.78 -0.39 17.17
N GLU A 35 24.44 -0.88 16.13
CA GLU A 35 25.63 -0.25 15.54
C GLU A 35 25.32 1.15 14.97
N THR A 36 24.12 1.33 14.41
CA THR A 36 23.71 2.59 13.78
C THR A 36 23.38 3.69 14.80
N ILE A 37 22.58 3.36 15.83
CA ILE A 37 22.07 4.38 16.78
C ILE A 37 22.73 4.29 18.16
N GLY A 38 23.55 3.28 18.42
CA GLY A 38 24.32 3.10 19.67
C GLY A 38 23.53 2.48 20.82
N HIS A 39 22.28 2.08 20.62
CA HIS A 39 21.43 1.45 21.64
C HIS A 39 20.30 0.67 20.99
N ILE A 40 19.57 -0.11 21.78
CA ILE A 40 18.27 -0.68 21.38
C ILE A 40 17.16 0.13 22.07
N PRO A 41 16.12 0.60 21.32
CA PRO A 41 14.99 1.34 21.89
C PRO A 41 14.26 0.52 22.96
N GLU A 42 13.74 1.21 24.00
CA GLU A 42 12.96 0.56 25.06
C GLU A 42 11.71 -0.16 24.54
N THR A 43 11.09 0.38 23.49
CA THR A 43 9.93 -0.23 22.81
C THR A 43 10.31 -0.58 21.40
N ILE A 44 10.21 -1.87 21.07
CA ILE A 44 10.60 -2.38 19.76
C ILE A 44 9.62 -3.44 19.27
N SER A 45 9.53 -3.61 17.96
CA SER A 45 8.70 -4.61 17.30
C SER A 45 9.53 -5.48 16.36
N CYS A 46 9.07 -6.70 16.13
CA CYS A 46 9.63 -7.56 15.10
C CYS A 46 8.52 -8.06 14.17
N ARG A 47 8.85 -8.19 12.88
CA ARG A 47 7.93 -8.70 11.89
C ARG A 47 8.00 -10.21 11.81
N TYR A 48 6.83 -10.82 11.92
CA TYR A 48 6.65 -12.27 11.81
C TYR A 48 6.36 -12.70 10.37
N ASN A 49 6.97 -13.79 9.97
CA ASN A 49 6.64 -14.56 8.76
C ASN A 49 6.28 -16.00 9.16
N PRO A 50 5.02 -16.42 8.97
CA PRO A 50 4.60 -17.79 9.31
C PRO A 50 5.16 -18.83 8.36
N GLY A 51 5.70 -18.44 7.21
CA GLY A 51 6.06 -19.35 6.13
C GLY A 51 4.85 -20.01 5.45
N GLY A 52 5.11 -20.94 4.54
CA GLY A 52 4.06 -21.71 3.87
C GLY A 52 3.14 -20.89 2.98
N VAL A 53 1.88 -21.33 2.90
CA VAL A 53 0.83 -20.71 2.08
C VAL A 53 -0.25 -20.15 2.98
N PHE A 54 -0.63 -18.88 2.76
CA PHE A 54 -1.75 -18.26 3.44
C PHE A 54 -3.03 -18.48 2.63
N GLU A 55 -3.99 -19.24 3.15
CA GLU A 55 -5.20 -19.70 2.44
C GLU A 55 -6.09 -18.56 1.90
N LEU A 56 -6.06 -17.38 2.52
CA LEU A 56 -6.84 -16.21 2.10
C LEU A 56 -6.04 -15.24 1.20
N SER A 57 -4.88 -15.68 0.68
CA SER A 57 -4.12 -14.93 -0.32
C SER A 57 -4.90 -14.82 -1.63
N ASN A 58 -4.80 -13.68 -2.28
CA ASN A 58 -5.45 -13.39 -3.56
C ASN A 58 -4.44 -13.21 -4.72
N GLY A 59 -3.19 -13.59 -4.52
CA GLY A 59 -2.13 -13.50 -5.52
C GLY A 59 -1.56 -12.09 -5.77
N ILE A 60 -1.98 -11.06 -4.99
CA ILE A 60 -1.38 -9.72 -5.07
C ILE A 60 -0.01 -9.69 -4.37
N MET A 61 0.16 -10.52 -3.36
CA MET A 61 1.42 -10.76 -2.66
C MET A 61 1.82 -12.21 -2.82
N ASP A 62 3.11 -12.48 -2.78
CA ASP A 62 3.65 -13.81 -2.67
C ASP A 62 3.14 -14.50 -1.38
N ASN A 63 3.10 -15.83 -1.40
CA ASN A 63 2.84 -16.57 -0.17
C ASN A 63 3.93 -16.27 0.87
N PRO A 64 3.64 -16.36 2.17
CA PRO A 64 4.64 -16.10 3.21
C PRO A 64 5.94 -16.88 3.04
N GLY A 65 5.88 -18.12 2.55
CA GLY A 65 7.06 -18.96 2.30
C GLY A 65 7.98 -18.46 1.17
N ASP A 66 7.45 -17.67 0.24
CA ASP A 66 8.18 -17.08 -0.90
C ASP A 66 8.45 -15.59 -0.70
N SER A 67 7.88 -15.00 0.37
CA SER A 67 7.96 -13.57 0.66
C SER A 67 9.30 -13.21 1.29
N LYS A 68 9.86 -12.06 0.88
CA LYS A 68 11.12 -11.55 1.42
C LYS A 68 11.03 -10.97 2.84
N TYR A 69 9.87 -10.99 3.48
CA TYR A 69 9.57 -10.24 4.68
C TYR A 69 9.52 -11.09 5.92
N GLY A 70 10.09 -10.57 7.02
CA GLY A 70 9.83 -11.04 8.37
C GLY A 70 10.69 -12.23 8.81
N MET A 71 10.67 -12.48 10.11
CA MET A 71 11.40 -13.53 10.81
C MET A 71 10.52 -14.77 10.99
N THR A 72 11.11 -15.94 10.94
CA THR A 72 10.47 -17.18 11.37
C THR A 72 10.16 -17.15 12.88
N LYS A 73 9.29 -18.06 13.35
CA LYS A 73 8.97 -18.15 14.78
C LYS A 73 10.20 -18.36 15.66
N ASP A 74 11.10 -19.23 15.25
CA ASP A 74 12.31 -19.51 16.03
C ASP A 74 13.25 -18.31 16.08
N GLN A 75 13.39 -17.59 14.96
CA GLN A 75 14.12 -16.32 14.92
C GLN A 75 13.49 -15.25 15.80
N LEU A 76 12.14 -15.14 15.85
CA LEU A 76 11.47 -14.21 16.75
C LEU A 76 11.73 -14.50 18.22
N ILE A 77 11.67 -15.77 18.63
CA ILE A 77 11.95 -16.18 20.01
C ILE A 77 13.38 -15.79 20.40
N GLU A 78 14.34 -16.00 19.51
CA GLU A 78 15.75 -15.64 19.75
C GLU A 78 15.94 -14.12 19.72
N ALA A 79 15.33 -13.42 18.73
CA ALA A 79 15.37 -11.96 18.62
C ALA A 79 14.86 -11.28 19.90
N PHE A 80 13.74 -11.76 20.45
CA PHE A 80 13.16 -11.19 21.66
C PHE A 80 14.09 -11.34 22.88
N LYS A 81 14.77 -12.47 23.01
CA LYS A 81 15.76 -12.68 24.08
C LYS A 81 16.94 -11.74 23.93
N ILE A 82 17.51 -11.65 22.72
CA ILE A 82 18.65 -10.77 22.43
C ILE A 82 18.28 -9.31 22.66
N LEU A 83 17.15 -8.86 22.13
CA LEU A 83 16.67 -7.48 22.31
C LEU A 83 16.44 -7.13 23.78
N LYS A 84 15.88 -8.07 24.58
CA LYS A 84 15.72 -7.93 26.02
C LYS A 84 17.05 -7.77 26.73
N ASP A 85 18.02 -8.61 26.39
CA ASP A 85 19.38 -8.56 26.97
C ASP A 85 20.11 -7.26 26.58
N LYS A 86 19.82 -6.70 25.40
CA LYS A 86 20.32 -5.42 24.91
C LYS A 86 19.54 -4.18 25.46
N GLY A 87 18.52 -4.40 26.29
CA GLY A 87 17.84 -3.32 27.04
C GLY A 87 16.42 -2.98 26.63
N ALA A 88 15.84 -3.65 25.63
CA ALA A 88 14.43 -3.49 25.30
C ALA A 88 13.54 -3.94 26.48
N LYS A 89 12.47 -3.15 26.76
CA LYS A 89 11.55 -3.39 27.87
C LYS A 89 10.17 -3.80 27.39
N HIS A 90 9.70 -3.21 26.29
CA HIS A 90 8.36 -3.38 25.73
C HIS A 90 8.45 -3.89 24.31
N PHE A 91 7.67 -4.91 24.01
CA PHE A 91 7.75 -5.64 22.74
C PHE A 91 6.43 -5.59 21.98
N GLY A 92 6.53 -5.60 20.67
CA GLY A 92 5.41 -5.79 19.76
C GLY A 92 5.72 -6.83 18.69
N VAL A 93 4.64 -7.33 18.08
CA VAL A 93 4.71 -8.19 16.90
C VAL A 93 3.92 -7.57 15.77
N HIS A 94 4.45 -7.65 14.58
CA HIS A 94 3.82 -7.19 13.33
C HIS A 94 3.77 -8.35 12.32
N ALA A 95 2.71 -8.44 11.53
CA ALA A 95 2.70 -9.31 10.35
C ALA A 95 1.80 -8.74 9.26
N PHE A 96 2.20 -8.91 8.00
CA PHE A 96 1.43 -8.52 6.84
C PHE A 96 1.42 -9.67 5.83
N LEU A 97 0.29 -10.38 5.72
CA LEU A 97 0.19 -11.65 5.00
C LEU A 97 -0.60 -11.57 3.69
N ALA A 98 -1.42 -10.56 3.50
CA ALA A 98 -2.22 -10.38 2.30
C ALA A 98 -2.50 -8.91 2.00
N SER A 99 -2.85 -8.60 0.76
CA SER A 99 -3.23 -7.25 0.32
C SER A 99 -4.53 -7.30 -0.48
N ASN A 100 -5.42 -6.34 -0.24
CA ASN A 100 -6.73 -6.23 -0.87
C ASN A 100 -7.61 -7.48 -0.72
N THR A 101 -7.72 -7.99 0.49
CA THR A 101 -8.60 -9.12 0.80
C THR A 101 -10.02 -8.62 0.99
N VAL A 102 -10.94 -9.07 0.11
CA VAL A 102 -12.36 -8.68 0.14
C VAL A 102 -13.16 -9.80 0.82
N THR A 103 -12.91 -10.00 2.11
CA THR A 103 -13.63 -10.91 3.00
C THR A 103 -13.52 -10.46 4.44
N ASN A 104 -14.56 -10.64 5.22
CA ASN A 104 -14.58 -10.27 6.64
C ASN A 104 -13.80 -11.27 7.53
N GLU A 105 -13.38 -12.42 6.99
CA GLU A 105 -12.69 -13.47 7.77
C GLU A 105 -11.18 -13.26 7.86
N TYR A 106 -10.56 -12.53 6.92
CA TYR A 106 -9.11 -12.36 6.85
C TYR A 106 -8.52 -11.82 8.16
N TYR A 107 -9.02 -10.67 8.60
CA TYR A 107 -8.45 -9.98 9.77
C TYR A 107 -8.67 -10.74 11.08
N PRO A 108 -9.84 -11.28 11.39
CA PRO A 108 -10.04 -12.16 12.55
C PRO A 108 -9.14 -13.41 12.54
N LYS A 109 -8.88 -14.00 11.35
CA LYS A 109 -7.96 -15.13 11.23
C LYS A 109 -6.53 -14.72 11.54
N LEU A 110 -6.05 -13.66 10.91
CA LEU A 110 -4.71 -13.08 11.18
C LEU A 110 -4.55 -12.72 12.66
N ALA A 111 -5.55 -12.07 13.25
CA ALA A 111 -5.53 -11.73 14.67
C ALA A 111 -5.40 -12.97 15.56
N GLY A 112 -6.17 -14.03 15.28
CA GLY A 112 -6.07 -15.30 16.01
C GLY A 112 -4.64 -15.88 15.96
N GLU A 113 -4.05 -15.98 14.78
CA GLU A 113 -2.70 -16.50 14.58
C GLU A 113 -1.65 -15.67 15.35
N LEU A 114 -1.75 -14.34 15.30
CA LEU A 114 -0.81 -13.47 16.00
C LEU A 114 -1.01 -13.46 17.52
N PHE A 115 -2.24 -13.61 17.99
CA PHE A 115 -2.54 -13.68 19.42
C PHE A 115 -1.99 -14.97 20.03
N GLU A 116 -2.15 -16.11 19.36
CA GLU A 116 -1.52 -17.38 19.76
C GLU A 116 0.00 -17.26 19.78
N LEU A 117 0.58 -16.62 18.77
CA LEU A 117 2.03 -16.40 18.70
C LEU A 117 2.56 -15.59 19.88
N ILE A 118 1.89 -14.46 20.24
CA ILE A 118 2.39 -13.64 21.34
C ILE A 118 2.22 -14.30 22.71
N VAL A 119 1.22 -15.17 22.90
CA VAL A 119 1.10 -16.01 24.10
C VAL A 119 2.34 -16.92 24.19
N GLU A 120 2.69 -17.62 23.13
CA GLU A 120 3.88 -18.48 23.06
C GLU A 120 5.17 -17.70 23.27
N LEU A 121 5.31 -16.50 22.65
CA LEU A 121 6.48 -15.64 22.84
C LEU A 121 6.64 -15.20 24.29
N LYS A 122 5.55 -14.79 24.95
CA LYS A 122 5.56 -14.44 26.37
C LYS A 122 6.03 -15.60 27.24
N GLU A 123 5.49 -16.80 27.01
CA GLU A 123 5.86 -18.01 27.77
C GLU A 123 7.33 -18.36 27.58
N LYS A 124 7.87 -18.31 26.36
CA LYS A 124 9.24 -18.73 26.04
C LYS A 124 10.32 -17.71 26.38
N THR A 125 9.97 -16.42 26.39
CA THR A 125 10.97 -15.33 26.54
C THR A 125 10.78 -14.52 27.82
N GLY A 126 9.60 -14.53 28.42
CA GLY A 126 9.24 -13.69 29.54
C GLY A 126 9.29 -12.18 29.21
N CYS A 127 9.18 -11.81 27.93
CA CYS A 127 9.14 -10.42 27.50
C CYS A 127 7.79 -9.77 27.81
N ASP A 128 7.80 -8.46 28.03
CA ASP A 128 6.61 -7.66 28.24
C ASP A 128 6.03 -7.24 26.89
N ILE A 129 5.08 -8.00 26.38
CA ILE A 129 4.44 -7.74 25.09
C ILE A 129 3.31 -6.76 25.28
N ARG A 130 3.39 -5.60 24.62
CA ARG A 130 2.48 -4.45 24.79
C ARG A 130 1.53 -4.25 23.62
N PHE A 131 1.87 -4.71 22.44
CA PHE A 131 1.01 -4.50 21.27
C PHE A 131 1.21 -5.57 20.21
N VAL A 132 0.18 -5.71 19.38
CA VAL A 132 0.20 -6.47 18.13
C VAL A 132 -0.23 -5.54 17.01
N ASN A 133 0.54 -5.47 15.94
CA ASN A 133 0.19 -4.74 14.73
C ASN A 133 -0.29 -5.75 13.67
N LEU A 134 -1.58 -5.71 13.40
CA LEU A 134 -2.24 -6.53 12.38
C LEU A 134 -1.98 -5.99 10.96
N SER A 135 -1.24 -4.87 10.83
CA SER A 135 -0.92 -4.22 9.57
C SER A 135 -2.17 -3.86 8.73
N GLY A 136 -2.08 -4.02 7.41
CA GLY A 136 -3.15 -3.75 6.47
C GLY A 136 -3.78 -5.03 5.90
N GLY A 137 -4.15 -4.97 4.63
CA GLY A 137 -4.68 -6.11 3.90
C GLY A 137 -6.19 -6.08 3.70
N VAL A 138 -6.95 -5.40 4.57
CA VAL A 138 -8.38 -5.18 4.35
C VAL A 138 -8.58 -4.42 3.05
N GLY A 139 -9.27 -5.05 2.11
CA GLY A 139 -9.46 -4.57 0.75
C GLY A 139 -10.74 -3.78 0.53
N ILE A 140 -10.87 -3.32 -0.70
CA ILE A 140 -12.07 -2.69 -1.23
C ILE A 140 -12.51 -3.43 -2.49
N PRO A 141 -13.81 -3.45 -2.81
CA PRO A 141 -14.29 -3.99 -4.06
C PRO A 141 -14.01 -2.98 -5.18
N TYR A 142 -13.04 -3.26 -6.02
CA TYR A 142 -12.77 -2.40 -7.19
C TYR A 142 -13.81 -2.58 -8.31
N THR A 143 -14.60 -3.66 -8.25
CA THR A 143 -15.68 -3.94 -9.19
C THR A 143 -17.03 -3.65 -8.55
N PRO A 144 -17.96 -2.99 -9.25
CA PRO A 144 -19.25 -2.58 -8.68
C PRO A 144 -20.18 -3.73 -8.24
N ASP A 145 -19.90 -4.95 -8.70
CA ASP A 145 -20.67 -6.16 -8.41
C ASP A 145 -20.23 -6.90 -7.14
N LYS A 146 -19.18 -6.45 -6.47
CA LYS A 146 -18.68 -7.07 -5.25
C LYS A 146 -19.13 -6.32 -4.01
N GLU A 147 -19.52 -7.06 -2.98
CA GLU A 147 -19.85 -6.48 -1.69
C GLU A 147 -18.59 -5.97 -0.97
N PRO A 148 -18.67 -4.80 -0.33
CA PRO A 148 -17.56 -4.27 0.47
C PRO A 148 -17.38 -5.06 1.76
N ASN A 149 -16.17 -4.98 2.31
CA ASN A 149 -15.91 -5.43 3.67
C ASN A 149 -16.73 -4.63 4.68
N ASP A 150 -17.28 -5.32 5.68
CA ASP A 150 -17.93 -4.70 6.84
C ASP A 150 -16.92 -4.58 7.99
N ILE A 151 -16.49 -3.38 8.28
CA ILE A 151 -15.48 -3.10 9.30
C ILE A 151 -16.00 -3.42 10.72
N ALA A 152 -17.32 -3.33 10.96
CA ALA A 152 -17.89 -3.67 12.25
C ALA A 152 -17.81 -5.19 12.47
N VAL A 153 -18.19 -5.98 11.48
CA VAL A 153 -18.09 -7.45 11.51
C VAL A 153 -16.62 -7.90 11.68
N ILE A 154 -15.70 -7.25 10.97
CA ILE A 154 -14.26 -7.50 11.13
C ILE A 154 -13.82 -7.19 12.57
N GLY A 155 -14.22 -6.02 13.11
CA GLY A 155 -13.88 -5.60 14.47
C GLY A 155 -14.42 -6.54 15.54
N GLU A 156 -15.67 -6.97 15.41
CA GLU A 156 -16.29 -7.96 16.30
C GLU A 156 -15.54 -9.31 16.26
N GLY A 157 -15.14 -9.74 15.06
CA GLY A 157 -14.36 -10.96 14.88
C GLY A 157 -12.97 -10.90 15.54
N VAL A 158 -12.28 -9.78 15.42
CA VAL A 158 -10.98 -9.53 16.10
C VAL A 158 -11.16 -9.48 17.62
N HIS A 159 -12.17 -8.75 18.09
CA HIS A 159 -12.49 -8.65 19.53
C HIS A 159 -12.79 -10.03 20.15
N LYS A 160 -13.57 -10.82 19.46
CA LYS A 160 -13.84 -12.19 19.89
C LYS A 160 -12.56 -13.01 20.04
N LYS A 161 -11.63 -12.93 19.10
CA LYS A 161 -10.32 -13.61 19.18
C LYS A 161 -9.47 -13.09 20.34
N PHE A 162 -9.54 -11.79 20.60
CA PHE A 162 -8.86 -11.17 21.73
C PHE A 162 -9.38 -11.75 23.07
N ASP A 163 -10.68 -11.80 23.25
CA ASP A 163 -11.29 -12.34 24.47
C ASP A 163 -11.03 -13.85 24.65
N GLU A 164 -11.02 -14.60 23.55
CA GLU A 164 -10.79 -16.04 23.58
C GLU A 164 -9.34 -16.41 23.89
N ILE A 165 -8.37 -15.64 23.45
CA ILE A 165 -6.94 -16.01 23.46
C ILE A 165 -6.14 -15.16 24.45
N LEU A 166 -6.22 -13.82 24.36
CA LEU A 166 -5.35 -12.93 25.12
C LEU A 166 -5.82 -12.73 26.56
N VAL A 167 -7.10 -12.57 26.79
CA VAL A 167 -7.65 -12.37 28.14
C VAL A 167 -7.30 -13.54 29.08
N PRO A 168 -7.54 -14.81 28.70
CA PRO A 168 -7.17 -15.96 29.55
C PRO A 168 -5.65 -16.10 29.76
N ALA A 169 -4.82 -15.65 28.82
CA ALA A 169 -3.36 -15.68 28.91
C ALA A 169 -2.78 -14.52 29.76
N GLY A 170 -3.62 -13.66 30.32
CA GLY A 170 -3.19 -12.47 31.08
C GLY A 170 -2.51 -11.43 30.21
N LEU A 171 -2.97 -11.29 28.97
CA LEU A 171 -2.54 -10.31 27.96
C LEU A 171 -3.67 -9.35 27.56
N GLY A 172 -4.68 -9.20 28.42
CA GLY A 172 -5.84 -8.35 28.15
C GLY A 172 -5.56 -6.83 28.09
N ASP A 173 -4.34 -6.41 28.37
CA ASP A 173 -3.84 -5.03 28.24
C ASP A 173 -3.03 -4.78 26.95
N VAL A 174 -2.88 -5.77 26.09
CA VAL A 174 -2.19 -5.65 24.80
C VAL A 174 -2.99 -4.76 23.86
N SER A 175 -2.33 -3.77 23.27
CA SER A 175 -2.92 -2.85 22.29
C SER A 175 -2.90 -3.47 20.88
N ILE A 176 -3.95 -3.20 20.09
CA ILE A 176 -4.01 -3.63 18.68
C ILE A 176 -3.76 -2.41 17.80
N TYR A 177 -2.81 -2.53 16.86
CA TYR A 177 -2.53 -1.55 15.83
C TYR A 177 -2.96 -2.07 14.47
N THR A 178 -3.35 -1.15 13.59
CA THR A 178 -3.78 -1.44 12.23
C THR A 178 -3.21 -0.43 11.25
N GLU A 179 -3.00 -0.83 9.98
CA GLU A 179 -2.46 -0.01 8.90
C GLU A 179 -3.36 -0.09 7.64
N MET A 180 -4.63 0.20 7.81
CA MET A 180 -5.68 -0.03 6.79
C MET A 180 -5.72 1.06 5.69
N GLY A 181 -4.59 1.44 5.11
CA GLY A 181 -4.47 2.56 4.17
C GLY A 181 -5.42 2.45 2.98
N ARG A 182 -5.49 1.29 2.32
CA ARG A 182 -6.38 1.07 1.17
C ARG A 182 -7.85 1.21 1.53
N PHE A 183 -8.27 0.54 2.61
CA PHE A 183 -9.64 0.58 3.08
C PHE A 183 -10.09 2.00 3.42
N MET A 184 -9.22 2.78 4.07
CA MET A 184 -9.50 4.13 4.52
C MET A 184 -9.51 5.17 3.39
N LEU A 185 -8.66 5.02 2.38
CA LEU A 185 -8.43 6.08 1.38
C LEU A 185 -8.82 5.68 -0.04
N GLY A 186 -8.74 4.40 -0.39
CA GLY A 186 -8.94 3.93 -1.76
C GLY A 186 -10.21 4.45 -2.43
N PRO A 187 -11.40 4.29 -1.81
CA PRO A 187 -12.68 4.69 -2.41
C PRO A 187 -12.86 6.20 -2.56
N TYR A 188 -12.05 7.00 -1.87
CA TYR A 188 -12.20 8.47 -1.81
C TYR A 188 -11.33 9.22 -2.81
N GLY A 189 -10.68 8.52 -3.74
CA GLY A 189 -9.90 9.15 -4.80
C GLY A 189 -10.26 8.63 -6.17
N CYS A 190 -10.16 9.48 -7.17
CA CYS A 190 -10.30 9.11 -8.57
C CYS A 190 -9.21 9.79 -9.41
N LEU A 191 -8.85 9.14 -10.52
CA LEU A 191 -8.05 9.76 -11.58
C LEU A 191 -9.01 10.24 -12.67
N VAL A 192 -9.03 11.54 -12.92
CA VAL A 192 -9.77 12.14 -14.02
C VAL A 192 -8.85 12.35 -15.19
N THR A 193 -9.23 11.86 -16.35
CA THR A 193 -8.43 11.92 -17.57
C THR A 193 -9.32 12.20 -18.79
N LYS A 194 -8.74 12.77 -19.83
CA LYS A 194 -9.45 13.17 -21.05
C LYS A 194 -9.13 12.23 -22.21
N ALA A 195 -10.13 11.79 -22.94
CA ALA A 195 -9.97 11.09 -24.21
C ALA A 195 -9.39 12.06 -25.25
N ILE A 196 -8.21 11.71 -25.80
CA ILE A 196 -7.48 12.56 -26.75
C ILE A 196 -7.23 11.90 -28.10
N HIS A 197 -7.34 10.58 -28.19
CA HIS A 197 -7.15 9.82 -29.42
C HIS A 197 -8.03 8.58 -29.46
N GLU A 198 -8.50 8.23 -30.66
CA GLU A 198 -9.09 6.95 -31.02
C GLU A 198 -8.18 6.21 -31.97
N LYS A 199 -8.17 4.89 -31.86
CA LYS A 199 -7.51 4.00 -32.82
C LYS A 199 -8.41 2.81 -33.14
N HIS A 200 -8.67 2.60 -34.42
CA HIS A 200 -9.49 1.52 -34.96
C HIS A 200 -8.59 0.60 -35.77
N ILE A 201 -8.06 -0.45 -35.13
CA ILE A 201 -7.18 -1.44 -35.78
C ILE A 201 -7.73 -2.86 -35.56
N TYR A 202 -7.00 -3.74 -34.90
CA TYR A 202 -7.52 -5.07 -34.50
C TYR A 202 -8.44 -5.01 -33.29
N LYS A 203 -8.39 -3.92 -32.54
CA LYS A 203 -9.22 -3.57 -31.39
C LYS A 203 -9.54 -2.08 -31.46
N GLU A 204 -10.52 -1.69 -30.66
CA GLU A 204 -10.87 -0.29 -30.43
C GLU A 204 -10.09 0.26 -29.24
N TYR A 205 -9.35 1.33 -29.45
CA TYR A 205 -8.54 1.97 -28.40
C TYR A 205 -8.99 3.39 -28.15
N ILE A 206 -9.09 3.75 -26.88
CA ILE A 206 -9.22 5.13 -26.42
C ILE A 206 -7.91 5.54 -25.77
N GLY A 207 -7.19 6.45 -26.41
CA GLY A 207 -5.98 7.06 -25.84
C GLY A 207 -6.35 8.24 -24.95
N VAL A 208 -5.85 8.27 -23.74
CA VAL A 208 -6.10 9.33 -22.76
C VAL A 208 -4.85 10.14 -22.45
N ASP A 209 -5.00 11.32 -21.87
CA ASP A 209 -3.88 12.19 -21.46
C ASP A 209 -3.19 11.74 -20.18
N ALA A 210 -3.76 10.82 -19.42
CA ALA A 210 -3.08 10.10 -18.34
C ALA A 210 -2.30 8.90 -18.87
N CYS A 211 -1.43 8.35 -18.04
CA CYS A 211 -0.66 7.14 -18.33
C CYS A 211 -0.37 6.36 -17.03
N ALA A 212 0.30 5.22 -17.13
CA ALA A 212 0.66 4.40 -15.97
C ALA A 212 1.52 5.15 -14.94
N ALA A 213 2.21 6.24 -15.32
CA ALA A 213 2.90 7.11 -14.38
C ALA A 213 1.95 7.81 -13.39
N ASN A 214 0.67 7.99 -13.74
CA ASN A 214 -0.36 8.54 -12.87
C ASN A 214 -1.06 7.47 -12.03
N LEU A 215 -1.25 6.25 -12.59
CA LEU A 215 -1.85 5.11 -11.92
C LEU A 215 -1.24 3.81 -12.46
N MET A 216 -0.23 3.30 -11.79
CA MET A 216 0.55 2.15 -12.27
C MET A 216 -0.09 0.78 -12.01
N ARG A 217 -1.05 0.68 -11.10
CA ARG A 217 -1.63 -0.60 -10.68
C ARG A 217 -2.20 -1.45 -11.83
N PRO A 218 -2.97 -0.90 -12.79
CA PRO A 218 -3.41 -1.69 -13.93
C PRO A 218 -2.25 -2.26 -14.76
N ALA A 219 -1.19 -1.47 -14.97
CA ALA A 219 -0.05 -1.87 -15.77
C ALA A 219 0.81 -2.97 -15.10
N ILE A 220 1.04 -2.89 -13.78
CA ILE A 220 1.92 -3.81 -13.05
C ILE A 220 1.19 -5.07 -12.59
N TYR A 221 -0.04 -4.91 -12.09
CA TYR A 221 -0.78 -6.02 -11.46
C TYR A 221 -1.94 -6.53 -12.30
N GLY A 222 -2.24 -5.92 -13.46
CA GLY A 222 -3.50 -6.15 -14.16
C GLY A 222 -4.72 -5.75 -13.33
N ALA A 223 -4.54 -4.83 -12.38
CA ALA A 223 -5.57 -4.47 -11.42
C ALA A 223 -6.75 -3.78 -12.09
N TYR A 224 -7.95 -4.24 -11.77
CA TYR A 224 -9.17 -3.58 -12.21
C TYR A 224 -9.38 -2.27 -11.46
N HIS A 225 -9.79 -1.23 -12.20
CA HIS A 225 -10.43 -0.04 -11.68
C HIS A 225 -11.71 0.21 -12.48
N HIS A 226 -12.78 0.59 -11.79
CA HIS A 226 -14.01 0.99 -12.47
C HIS A 226 -13.79 2.30 -13.22
N ILE A 227 -14.35 2.40 -14.43
CA ILE A 227 -14.25 3.59 -15.26
C ILE A 227 -15.67 4.04 -15.62
N THR A 228 -15.96 5.31 -15.41
CA THR A 228 -17.16 5.96 -15.88
C THR A 228 -16.80 7.08 -16.85
N VAL A 229 -17.70 7.38 -17.79
CA VAL A 229 -17.57 8.50 -18.72
C VAL A 229 -18.48 9.62 -18.22
N LEU A 230 -17.90 10.77 -17.91
CA LEU A 230 -18.61 11.89 -17.30
C LEU A 230 -19.73 12.40 -18.23
N GLY A 231 -20.94 12.44 -17.69
CA GLY A 231 -22.16 12.84 -18.43
C GLY A 231 -22.78 11.71 -19.26
N LYS A 232 -22.17 10.49 -19.25
CA LYS A 232 -22.70 9.30 -19.94
C LYS A 232 -22.92 8.12 -18.98
N GLU A 233 -23.09 8.39 -17.68
CA GLU A 233 -23.19 7.37 -16.61
C GLU A 233 -24.38 6.41 -16.81
N ASN A 234 -25.43 6.85 -17.50
CA ASN A 234 -26.62 6.05 -17.78
C ASN A 234 -26.71 5.57 -19.24
N ALA A 235 -25.69 5.83 -20.06
CA ALA A 235 -25.65 5.37 -21.44
C ALA A 235 -25.35 3.85 -21.51
N PRO A 236 -25.78 3.16 -22.59
CA PRO A 236 -25.48 1.76 -22.78
C PRO A 236 -23.97 1.51 -22.85
N CYS A 237 -23.47 0.51 -22.10
CA CYS A 237 -22.07 0.04 -22.19
C CYS A 237 -21.95 -1.06 -23.24
N ASP A 238 -22.13 -0.70 -24.51
CA ASP A 238 -22.17 -1.62 -25.67
C ASP A 238 -20.95 -1.55 -26.58
N HIS A 239 -20.01 -0.65 -26.29
CA HIS A 239 -18.70 -0.56 -26.93
C HIS A 239 -17.65 -1.31 -26.10
N VAL A 240 -16.66 -1.90 -26.78
CA VAL A 240 -15.55 -2.62 -26.13
C VAL A 240 -14.24 -1.91 -26.44
N TYR A 241 -13.61 -1.35 -25.45
CA TYR A 241 -12.37 -0.58 -25.59
C TYR A 241 -11.22 -1.11 -24.75
N ASP A 242 -10.00 -0.94 -25.27
CA ASP A 242 -8.79 -0.82 -24.46
C ASP A 242 -8.58 0.68 -24.18
N VAL A 243 -8.50 1.09 -22.90
CA VAL A 243 -8.20 2.48 -22.51
C VAL A 243 -6.71 2.58 -22.21
N THR A 244 -5.98 3.40 -22.98
CA THR A 244 -4.52 3.40 -23.02
C THR A 244 -3.92 4.76 -22.70
N GLY A 245 -2.76 4.74 -22.06
CA GLY A 245 -1.89 5.90 -21.90
C GLY A 245 -0.92 6.08 -23.07
N SER A 246 0.05 6.95 -22.87
CA SER A 246 0.99 7.41 -23.91
C SER A 246 2.44 7.00 -23.66
N LEU A 247 2.69 6.08 -22.72
CA LEU A 247 4.03 5.55 -22.51
C LEU A 247 4.44 4.58 -23.64
N CYS A 248 5.72 4.40 -23.82
CA CYS A 248 6.33 3.45 -24.75
C CYS A 248 6.29 2.00 -24.19
N GLU A 249 5.20 1.68 -23.46
CA GLU A 249 4.97 0.39 -22.82
C GLU A 249 3.63 -0.20 -23.25
N ASN A 250 3.62 -1.45 -23.70
CA ASN A 250 2.38 -2.10 -24.13
C ASN A 250 1.43 -2.37 -22.94
N CYS A 251 1.94 -2.41 -21.71
CA CYS A 251 1.14 -2.55 -20.50
C CYS A 251 0.52 -1.22 -20.00
N ASP A 252 0.80 -0.08 -20.67
CA ASP A 252 0.23 1.22 -20.31
C ASP A 252 -1.26 1.30 -20.72
N LYS A 253 -2.06 0.51 -20.00
CA LYS A 253 -3.49 0.35 -20.19
C LYS A 253 -4.23 0.44 -18.87
N PHE A 254 -5.23 1.29 -18.79
CA PHE A 254 -6.13 1.38 -17.64
C PHE A 254 -7.24 0.33 -17.69
N ALA A 255 -7.58 -0.12 -18.89
CA ALA A 255 -8.57 -1.17 -19.12
C ALA A 255 -8.25 -1.94 -20.41
N VAL A 256 -8.61 -3.22 -20.42
CA VAL A 256 -8.50 -4.11 -21.59
C VAL A 256 -9.86 -4.78 -21.79
N ASP A 257 -10.33 -4.80 -23.06
CA ASP A 257 -11.61 -5.37 -23.47
C ASP A 257 -12.78 -4.92 -22.56
N ARG A 258 -12.77 -3.63 -22.19
CA ARG A 258 -13.75 -3.07 -21.25
C ARG A 258 -15.00 -2.62 -21.99
N LYS A 259 -16.17 -3.08 -21.53
CA LYS A 259 -17.45 -2.54 -21.98
C LYS A 259 -17.68 -1.18 -21.32
N LEU A 260 -17.83 -0.15 -22.17
CA LEU A 260 -18.06 1.25 -21.77
C LEU A 260 -19.11 1.87 -22.69
N PRO A 261 -19.70 3.01 -22.32
CA PRO A 261 -20.47 3.82 -23.27
C PRO A 261 -19.58 4.25 -24.43
N GLU A 262 -20.20 4.65 -25.56
CA GLU A 262 -19.49 5.32 -26.63
C GLU A 262 -18.71 6.52 -26.12
N ILE A 263 -17.41 6.58 -26.45
CA ILE A 263 -16.51 7.64 -25.99
C ILE A 263 -16.10 8.49 -27.17
N ASP A 264 -16.41 9.80 -27.07
CA ASP A 264 -16.01 10.81 -28.06
C ASP A 264 -14.68 11.48 -27.63
N MET A 265 -13.94 11.97 -28.62
CA MET A 265 -12.75 12.79 -28.35
C MET A 265 -13.14 14.04 -27.57
N GLY A 266 -12.49 14.21 -26.42
CA GLY A 266 -12.76 15.29 -25.49
C GLY A 266 -13.60 14.89 -24.29
N ASP A 267 -14.17 13.69 -24.26
CA ASP A 267 -14.84 13.16 -23.08
C ASP A 267 -13.88 13.00 -21.90
N TYR A 268 -14.40 13.15 -20.70
CA TYR A 268 -13.66 12.89 -19.47
C TYR A 268 -14.02 11.52 -18.93
N LEU A 269 -12.99 10.73 -18.66
CA LEU A 269 -13.09 9.45 -17.99
C LEU A 269 -12.72 9.64 -16.52
N VAL A 270 -13.49 9.02 -15.63
CA VAL A 270 -13.22 8.96 -14.20
C VAL A 270 -12.84 7.53 -13.88
N ILE A 271 -11.59 7.32 -13.46
CA ILE A 271 -11.06 6.03 -13.00
C ILE A 271 -11.15 6.03 -11.49
N HIS A 272 -12.03 5.19 -10.94
CA HIS A 272 -12.41 5.18 -9.54
C HIS A 272 -11.38 4.46 -8.65
N ASP A 273 -11.53 4.62 -7.33
CA ASP A 273 -10.82 3.88 -6.28
C ASP A 273 -9.30 4.06 -6.31
N THR A 274 -8.83 5.26 -6.62
CA THR A 274 -7.40 5.59 -6.74
C THR A 274 -6.83 6.34 -5.54
N GLY A 275 -7.59 6.51 -4.45
CA GLY A 275 -7.18 7.29 -3.27
C GLY A 275 -6.06 6.63 -2.44
N ALA A 276 -5.80 5.33 -2.67
CA ALA A 276 -4.64 4.64 -2.14
C ALA A 276 -3.90 3.92 -3.27
N HIS A 277 -2.57 3.85 -3.20
CA HIS A 277 -1.71 3.23 -4.23
C HIS A 277 -1.91 3.84 -5.65
N GLY A 278 -2.39 5.07 -5.69
CA GLY A 278 -2.51 5.89 -6.89
C GLY A 278 -1.32 6.83 -7.02
N PHE A 279 -1.50 8.12 -6.69
CA PHE A 279 -0.45 9.14 -6.80
C PHE A 279 0.86 8.77 -6.09
N SER A 280 0.78 8.15 -4.90
CA SER A 280 1.97 7.76 -4.11
C SER A 280 2.87 6.74 -4.81
N MET A 281 2.32 5.89 -5.68
CA MET A 281 3.08 4.96 -6.51
C MET A 281 3.51 5.56 -7.86
N GLY A 282 3.18 6.82 -8.13
CA GLY A 282 3.51 7.47 -9.39
C GLY A 282 5.02 7.68 -9.56
N TYR A 283 5.44 7.74 -10.80
CA TYR A 283 6.84 7.88 -11.22
C TYR A 283 6.94 8.79 -12.44
N ASN A 284 8.16 9.11 -12.88
CA ASN A 284 8.41 9.79 -14.14
C ASN A 284 9.05 8.80 -15.12
N TYR A 285 8.42 8.61 -16.26
CA TYR A 285 8.92 7.78 -17.36
C TYR A 285 8.52 8.40 -18.71
N ASN A 286 9.34 8.23 -19.73
CA ASN A 286 9.22 8.89 -21.04
C ASN A 286 9.05 10.42 -20.94
N GLY A 287 9.61 11.05 -19.91
CA GLY A 287 9.48 12.48 -19.67
C GLY A 287 8.08 12.93 -19.23
N ARG A 288 7.20 12.01 -18.83
CA ARG A 288 5.88 12.37 -18.30
C ARG A 288 5.99 12.97 -16.92
N LEU A 289 5.34 14.09 -16.75
CA LEU A 289 5.25 14.83 -15.50
C LEU A 289 4.06 14.36 -14.67
N ARG A 290 4.16 14.46 -13.35
CA ARG A 290 3.09 14.07 -12.45
C ARG A 290 1.96 15.09 -12.46
N SER A 291 0.74 14.60 -12.37
CA SER A 291 -0.49 15.40 -12.37
C SER A 291 -0.66 16.23 -11.09
N ALA A 292 -1.58 17.20 -11.13
CA ALA A 292 -2.04 17.88 -9.93
C ALA A 292 -2.92 16.95 -9.08
N GLU A 293 -3.04 17.26 -7.77
CA GLU A 293 -4.05 16.68 -6.88
C GLU A 293 -5.01 17.78 -6.41
N LEU A 294 -6.29 17.48 -6.52
CA LEU A 294 -7.39 18.36 -6.17
C LEU A 294 -8.20 17.71 -5.03
N LEU A 295 -8.51 18.48 -4.02
CA LEU A 295 -9.43 18.08 -2.95
C LEU A 295 -10.83 18.61 -3.25
N LEU A 296 -11.77 17.71 -3.49
CA LEU A 296 -13.19 18.03 -3.53
C LEU A 296 -13.71 18.09 -2.09
N LYS A 297 -14.24 19.24 -1.69
CA LYS A 297 -14.78 19.45 -0.35
C LYS A 297 -16.28 19.12 -0.29
N GLU A 298 -16.79 18.99 0.93
CA GLU A 298 -18.22 18.72 1.19
C GLU A 298 -19.16 19.80 0.62
N ASP A 299 -18.71 21.04 0.56
CA ASP A 299 -19.46 22.17 -0.03
C ASP A 299 -19.45 22.19 -1.58
N GLY A 300 -18.84 21.16 -2.20
CA GLY A 300 -18.66 21.06 -3.64
C GLY A 300 -17.52 21.93 -4.21
N SER A 301 -16.85 22.72 -3.39
CA SER A 301 -15.69 23.49 -3.84
C SER A 301 -14.46 22.60 -4.03
N VAL A 302 -13.59 23.01 -4.95
CA VAL A 302 -12.36 22.29 -5.27
C VAL A 302 -11.15 23.10 -4.83
N LYS A 303 -10.22 22.46 -4.09
CA LYS A 303 -8.95 23.05 -3.68
C LYS A 303 -7.79 22.28 -4.28
N MET A 304 -6.89 22.96 -4.97
CA MET A 304 -5.60 22.38 -5.36
C MET A 304 -4.76 22.15 -4.09
N ILE A 305 -4.45 20.88 -3.79
CA ILE A 305 -3.59 20.49 -2.66
C ILE A 305 -2.16 20.17 -3.10
N ARG A 306 -1.99 19.83 -4.38
CA ARG A 306 -0.69 19.66 -5.03
C ARG A 306 -0.79 20.17 -6.47
N ARG A 307 0.10 21.06 -6.90
CA ARG A 307 0.19 21.44 -8.32
C ARG A 307 0.78 20.33 -9.17
N ALA A 308 0.53 20.35 -10.46
CA ALA A 308 1.25 19.50 -11.40
C ALA A 308 2.75 19.84 -11.42
N GLU A 309 3.55 18.84 -11.76
CA GLU A 309 4.97 19.05 -12.05
C GLU A 309 5.16 19.89 -13.31
N THR A 310 6.27 20.59 -13.34
CA THR A 310 6.79 21.34 -14.49
C THR A 310 8.12 20.73 -14.93
N PRO A 311 8.63 21.02 -16.13
CA PRO A 311 9.99 20.61 -16.51
C PRO A 311 11.07 21.05 -15.49
N LYS A 312 10.83 22.18 -14.80
CA LYS A 312 11.75 22.65 -13.75
C LYS A 312 11.83 21.66 -12.58
N ASP A 313 10.71 21.05 -12.19
CA ASP A 313 10.68 20.05 -11.11
C ASP A 313 11.36 18.77 -11.55
N TYR A 314 11.09 18.32 -12.78
CA TYR A 314 11.70 17.12 -13.36
C TYR A 314 13.23 17.21 -13.45
N PHE A 315 13.75 18.38 -13.79
CA PHE A 315 15.18 18.62 -13.93
C PHE A 315 15.82 19.27 -12.70
N ALA A 316 15.13 19.37 -11.58
CA ALA A 316 15.58 20.10 -10.39
C ALA A 316 16.91 19.57 -9.80
N THR A 317 17.20 18.28 -9.98
CA THR A 317 18.42 17.64 -9.45
C THR A 317 19.60 17.64 -10.43
N PHE A 318 19.39 18.13 -11.68
CA PHE A 318 20.45 18.20 -12.67
C PHE A 318 21.24 19.51 -12.57
N ASP A 319 22.55 19.42 -12.64
CA ASP A 319 23.41 20.57 -12.82
C ASP A 319 23.66 20.83 -14.32
N PHE A 320 22.81 21.66 -14.92
CA PHE A 320 22.93 22.06 -16.32
C PHE A 320 23.66 23.38 -16.50
N CYS A 321 24.29 23.98 -15.48
CA CYS A 321 24.83 25.31 -15.51
C CYS A 321 25.77 25.55 -16.68
N ASP A 322 26.54 24.58 -17.11
CA ASP A 322 27.47 24.69 -18.24
C ASP A 322 26.88 24.26 -19.59
N ILE A 323 25.92 23.33 -19.58
CA ILE A 323 25.31 22.83 -20.83
C ILE A 323 24.32 23.85 -21.39
N LEU A 324 23.49 24.47 -20.55
CA LEU A 324 22.48 25.44 -21.02
C LEU A 324 23.05 26.77 -21.45
N LYS A 325 24.26 27.17 -21.00
CA LYS A 325 24.94 28.33 -21.48
C LYS A 325 25.32 28.23 -22.96
N ASN A 326 25.57 27.01 -23.43
CA ASN A 326 26.00 26.75 -24.81
C ASN A 326 24.81 26.53 -25.77
N VAL A 327 23.63 26.17 -25.28
CA VAL A 327 22.43 25.90 -26.11
C VAL A 327 21.68 27.20 -26.48
N ARG A 328 21.86 28.29 -25.74
CA ARG A 328 21.23 29.60 -26.04
C ARG A 328 21.89 30.37 -27.20
N ASN A 329 22.94 29.82 -27.80
CA ASN A 329 23.67 30.41 -28.90
C ASN A 329 23.56 29.64 -30.23
N VAL A 330 22.53 28.75 -30.37
CA VAL A 330 22.21 28.09 -31.63
C VAL A 330 20.87 28.55 -32.15
#